data_de1807675f5b0e8e68418c8c026ef468
#
_entry.id   de1807675f5b0e8e68418c8c026ef468
#
_cell.length_a   1.000
_cell.length_b   1.000
_cell.length_c   1.000
_cell.angle_alpha   90.00
_cell.angle_beta   90.00
_cell.angle_gamma   90.00
#
_symmetry.space_group_name_H-M   'P 1'
#
loop_
_entity.id
_entity.type
_entity.pdbx_description
1 polymer ?
#
loop_
_entity_poly.entity_id
_entity_poly.type
_entity_poly.pdbx_seq_one_letter_code
_entity_poly.pdbx_strand_id
1 'polypeptide(L)'
;VTTKEVTKTEEVAFQTREVENALLAEGVRRVKTAGQKGVRTIVETVTYTDGVETGRVEKSNTITTPAVDEVVEIGTKKAAVVTTKEETKTEEVAFQVKEVQNADLPEGSRQVKAAGKKGVRTIVYTVTYTDGVETGRVEKSNTITTPAVDEVVEVGTKKVVAPVVTTKEETKTEEVAFQVKEVQNADLP
;
A
#
# COMPACT_ATOMS: atom_id res chain seq x y z
N VAL A 1 65.08 53.88 -45.31
CA VAL A 1 64.48 52.85 -44.43
C VAL A 1 63.53 53.55 -43.45
N THR A 2 62.28 53.07 -43.35
CA THR A 2 61.24 53.54 -42.40
C THR A 2 60.63 52.38 -41.65
N THR A 3 60.20 52.63 -40.43
CA THR A 3 59.50 51.64 -39.60
C THR A 3 58.10 52.13 -39.32
N LYS A 4 57.14 51.18 -39.27
CA LYS A 4 55.72 51.43 -38.94
C LYS A 4 55.22 50.37 -37.94
N GLU A 5 54.48 50.80 -36.90
CA GLU A 5 53.75 49.86 -36.05
C GLU A 5 52.47 49.49 -36.75
N VAL A 6 52.19 48.16 -36.77
CA VAL A 6 50.95 47.55 -37.28
C VAL A 6 50.33 46.74 -36.16
N THR A 7 49.09 47.05 -35.90
CA THR A 7 48.30 46.31 -34.90
C THR A 7 47.36 45.32 -35.60
N LYS A 8 47.39 44.06 -35.17
CA LYS A 8 46.52 43.00 -35.63
C LYS A 8 45.74 42.42 -34.43
N THR A 9 44.51 42.10 -34.63
CA THR A 9 43.69 41.41 -33.61
C THR A 9 43.33 40.00 -34.08
N GLU A 10 43.38 39.04 -33.14
CA GLU A 10 42.99 37.66 -33.36
C GLU A 10 41.96 37.23 -32.30
N GLU A 11 40.99 36.40 -32.70
CA GLU A 11 40.03 35.81 -31.74
C GLU A 11 40.70 34.73 -30.88
N VAL A 12 40.41 34.73 -29.60
CA VAL A 12 40.78 33.67 -28.67
C VAL A 12 39.52 32.83 -28.40
N ALA A 13 39.57 31.57 -28.78
CA ALA A 13 38.42 30.67 -28.54
C ALA A 13 38.17 30.46 -27.05
N PHE A 14 36.92 30.34 -26.68
CA PHE A 14 36.52 29.87 -25.37
C PHE A 14 36.47 28.33 -25.33
N GLN A 15 36.44 27.75 -24.14
CA GLN A 15 36.21 26.31 -23.91
C GLN A 15 34.80 26.07 -23.44
N THR A 16 34.27 24.89 -23.73
CA THR A 16 32.97 24.43 -23.18
C THR A 16 33.22 23.48 -22.02
N ARG A 17 32.66 23.82 -20.87
CA ARG A 17 32.70 23.00 -19.66
C ARG A 17 31.33 22.47 -19.35
N GLU A 18 31.20 21.15 -19.11
CA GLU A 18 29.99 20.50 -18.71
C GLU A 18 29.91 20.37 -17.19
N VAL A 19 28.71 20.60 -16.63
CA VAL A 19 28.42 20.45 -15.21
C VAL A 19 27.11 19.66 -15.05
N GLU A 20 27.08 18.72 -14.12
CA GLU A 20 25.90 17.93 -13.85
C GLU A 20 24.82 18.75 -13.12
N ASN A 21 23.55 18.50 -13.46
CA ASN A 21 22.39 19.10 -12.82
C ASN A 21 21.31 18.04 -12.55
N ALA A 22 21.11 17.68 -11.27
CA ALA A 22 20.13 16.69 -10.82
C ALA A 22 18.66 17.17 -10.92
N LEU A 23 18.42 18.42 -11.26
CA LEU A 23 17.06 18.96 -11.47
C LEU A 23 16.58 18.81 -12.92
N LEU A 24 17.52 18.63 -13.86
CA LEU A 24 17.22 18.41 -15.27
C LEU A 24 17.09 16.91 -15.54
N ALA A 25 16.13 16.55 -16.40
CA ALA A 25 15.97 15.17 -16.85
C ALA A 25 17.27 14.64 -17.49
N GLU A 26 17.56 13.36 -17.27
CA GLU A 26 18.76 12.69 -17.79
C GLU A 26 18.93 12.94 -19.30
N GLY A 27 20.14 13.35 -19.71
CA GLY A 27 20.50 13.66 -21.09
C GLY A 27 20.06 15.02 -21.59
N VAL A 28 19.27 15.78 -20.85
CA VAL A 28 18.93 17.18 -21.24
C VAL A 28 20.15 18.07 -21.08
N ARG A 29 20.44 18.85 -22.11
CA ARG A 29 21.55 19.82 -22.12
C ARG A 29 20.97 21.22 -22.12
N ARG A 30 21.50 22.12 -21.29
CA ARG A 30 21.09 23.51 -21.20
C ARG A 30 22.31 24.40 -21.02
N VAL A 31 22.48 25.41 -21.89
CA VAL A 31 23.52 26.42 -21.71
C VAL A 31 23.18 27.27 -20.48
N LYS A 32 24.03 27.22 -19.47
CA LYS A 32 23.96 28.04 -18.26
C LYS A 32 24.64 29.39 -18.44
N THR A 33 25.82 29.37 -19.07
CA THR A 33 26.59 30.55 -19.38
C THR A 33 27.03 30.43 -20.83
N ALA A 34 26.68 31.39 -21.65
CA ALA A 34 27.13 31.42 -23.02
C ALA A 34 28.62 31.78 -23.09
N GLY A 35 29.37 31.05 -23.91
CA GLY A 35 30.78 31.36 -24.19
C GLY A 35 30.95 32.66 -24.94
N GLN A 36 32.00 33.37 -24.64
CA GLN A 36 32.40 34.58 -25.37
C GLN A 36 33.85 34.47 -25.81
N LYS A 37 34.09 34.73 -27.07
CA LYS A 37 35.45 34.76 -27.59
C LYS A 37 36.22 35.93 -27.01
N GLY A 38 37.48 35.71 -26.67
CA GLY A 38 38.43 36.76 -26.32
C GLY A 38 39.06 37.38 -27.50
N VAL A 39 39.87 38.39 -27.24
CA VAL A 39 40.67 39.11 -28.26
C VAL A 39 42.14 39.14 -27.84
N ARG A 40 42.99 38.73 -28.78
CA ARG A 40 44.43 38.86 -28.68
C ARG A 40 44.84 40.01 -29.57
N THR A 41 45.66 40.94 -29.06
CA THR A 41 46.22 42.04 -29.81
C THR A 41 47.73 41.82 -30.02
N ILE A 42 48.14 41.82 -31.24
CA ILE A 42 49.52 41.66 -31.67
C ILE A 42 49.97 42.98 -32.28
N VAL A 43 51.05 43.54 -31.76
CA VAL A 43 51.69 44.74 -32.30
C VAL A 43 53.02 44.34 -32.92
N GLU A 44 53.20 44.67 -34.17
CA GLU A 44 54.42 44.37 -34.96
C GLU A 44 55.09 45.66 -35.47
N THR A 45 56.39 45.67 -35.42
CA THR A 45 57.18 46.69 -36.10
C THR A 45 57.53 46.17 -37.48
N VAL A 46 57.07 46.87 -38.51
CA VAL A 46 57.34 46.53 -39.92
C VAL A 46 58.35 47.51 -40.48
N THR A 47 59.43 46.99 -41.06
CA THR A 47 60.51 47.74 -41.69
C THR A 47 60.29 47.75 -43.18
N TYR A 48 60.39 48.97 -43.77
CA TYR A 48 60.32 49.19 -45.22
C TYR A 48 61.62 49.78 -45.74
N THR A 49 62.11 49.25 -46.84
CA THR A 49 63.23 49.82 -47.62
C THR A 49 62.71 50.15 -49.01
N ASP A 50 62.79 51.44 -49.40
CA ASP A 50 62.29 51.94 -50.67
C ASP A 50 60.82 51.59 -50.97
N GLY A 51 60.00 51.60 -49.88
CA GLY A 51 58.57 51.30 -49.94
C GLY A 51 58.21 49.78 -49.92
N VAL A 52 59.20 48.91 -49.91
CA VAL A 52 59.01 47.44 -49.86
C VAL A 52 59.23 46.94 -48.41
N GLU A 53 58.35 46.10 -47.90
CA GLU A 53 58.52 45.44 -46.61
C GLU A 53 59.77 44.54 -46.66
N THR A 54 60.72 44.80 -45.78
CA THR A 54 61.94 44.01 -45.64
C THR A 54 62.13 43.29 -44.37
N GLY A 55 61.24 43.54 -43.37
CA GLY A 55 61.30 42.87 -42.09
C GLY A 55 60.05 43.13 -41.25
N ARG A 56 59.74 42.19 -40.37
CA ARG A 56 58.61 42.24 -39.40
C ARG A 56 59.09 41.64 -38.12
N VAL A 57 58.89 42.37 -37.04
CA VAL A 57 59.23 41.89 -35.68
C VAL A 57 58.07 42.14 -34.76
N GLU A 58 57.64 41.08 -34.05
CA GLU A 58 56.61 41.17 -33.01
C GLU A 58 57.15 42.02 -31.85
N LYS A 59 56.42 43.05 -31.47
CA LYS A 59 56.69 43.93 -30.36
C LYS A 59 55.97 43.55 -29.12
N SER A 60 54.66 43.14 -29.26
CA SER A 60 53.83 42.64 -28.17
C SER A 60 52.79 41.69 -28.71
N ASN A 61 52.40 40.73 -27.84
CA ASN A 61 51.40 39.76 -28.12
C ASN A 61 50.65 39.48 -26.79
N THR A 62 49.51 40.13 -26.62
CA THR A 62 48.79 40.09 -25.34
C THR A 62 47.32 39.80 -25.56
N ILE A 63 46.69 39.05 -24.61
CA ILE A 63 45.23 38.89 -24.55
C ILE A 63 44.65 40.16 -23.94
N THR A 64 44.06 41.02 -24.81
CA THR A 64 43.45 42.28 -24.40
C THR A 64 42.02 42.11 -23.86
N THR A 65 41.31 41.05 -24.29
CA THR A 65 40.04 40.65 -23.77
C THR A 65 40.09 39.13 -23.53
N PRO A 66 40.01 38.64 -22.28
CA PRO A 66 39.99 37.21 -22.02
C PRO A 66 38.70 36.56 -22.55
N ALA A 67 38.80 35.32 -23.04
CA ALA A 67 37.64 34.52 -23.38
C ALA A 67 36.84 34.14 -22.11
N VAL A 68 35.53 34.01 -22.24
CA VAL A 68 34.64 33.49 -21.18
C VAL A 68 34.17 32.12 -21.62
N ASP A 69 34.46 31.11 -20.82
CA ASP A 69 34.07 29.74 -21.14
C ASP A 69 32.54 29.55 -21.13
N GLU A 70 32.07 28.76 -22.07
CA GLU A 70 30.69 28.25 -22.05
C GLU A 70 30.51 27.21 -20.94
N VAL A 71 29.43 27.33 -20.20
CA VAL A 71 29.02 26.31 -19.21
C VAL A 71 27.72 25.68 -19.65
N VAL A 72 27.73 24.36 -19.87
CA VAL A 72 26.55 23.56 -20.24
C VAL A 72 26.17 22.65 -19.09
N GLU A 73 24.94 22.75 -18.62
CA GLU A 73 24.37 21.81 -17.64
C GLU A 73 23.90 20.56 -18.37
N ILE A 74 24.27 19.40 -17.80
CA ILE A 74 23.81 18.07 -18.25
C ILE A 74 22.87 17.49 -17.19
N GLY A 75 21.65 17.19 -17.59
CA GLY A 75 20.66 16.58 -16.71
C GLY A 75 21.06 15.16 -16.28
N THR A 76 20.89 14.86 -14.98
CA THR A 76 21.14 13.54 -14.40
C THR A 76 19.92 12.96 -13.69
N LYS A 77 18.77 13.67 -13.68
CA LYS A 77 17.54 13.21 -13.06
C LYS A 77 16.93 12.07 -13.89
N LYS A 78 17.01 10.84 -13.38
CA LYS A 78 16.35 9.69 -13.99
C LYS A 78 14.83 9.84 -14.00
N ALA A 79 14.19 9.36 -15.06
CA ALA A 79 12.73 9.26 -15.10
C ALA A 79 12.26 8.23 -14.07
N ALA A 80 11.16 8.54 -13.39
CA ALA A 80 10.53 7.59 -12.47
C ALA A 80 10.05 6.35 -13.23
N VAL A 81 10.34 5.18 -12.69
CA VAL A 81 9.87 3.90 -13.24
C VAL A 81 8.51 3.58 -12.65
N VAL A 82 7.47 3.61 -13.47
CA VAL A 82 6.10 3.26 -13.07
C VAL A 82 5.80 1.83 -13.54
N THR A 83 5.42 0.97 -12.59
CA THR A 83 5.01 -0.42 -12.87
C THR A 83 3.67 -0.70 -12.20
N THR A 84 2.89 -1.62 -12.77
CA THR A 84 1.63 -2.08 -12.19
C THR A 84 1.69 -3.58 -11.93
N LYS A 85 1.06 -4.03 -10.84
CA LYS A 85 0.96 -5.43 -10.46
C LYS A 85 -0.46 -5.73 -9.99
N GLU A 86 -0.99 -6.90 -10.32
CA GLU A 86 -2.25 -7.38 -9.74
C GLU A 86 -1.98 -8.09 -8.42
N GLU A 87 -2.73 -7.70 -7.38
CA GLU A 87 -2.72 -8.35 -6.08
C GLU A 87 -4.11 -8.85 -5.74
N THR A 88 -4.17 -10.08 -5.24
CA THR A 88 -5.42 -10.72 -4.86
C THR A 88 -5.49 -10.84 -3.33
N LYS A 89 -6.61 -10.40 -2.76
CA LYS A 89 -6.96 -10.56 -1.35
C LYS A 89 -8.21 -11.43 -1.24
N THR A 90 -8.22 -12.36 -0.30
CA THR A 90 -9.41 -13.15 0.02
C THR A 90 -9.96 -12.76 1.39
N GLU A 91 -11.28 -12.71 1.51
CA GLU A 91 -11.99 -12.43 2.75
C GLU A 91 -13.06 -13.49 2.98
N GLU A 92 -13.30 -13.87 4.23
CA GLU A 92 -14.38 -14.76 4.59
C GLU A 92 -15.73 -14.05 4.51
N VAL A 93 -16.74 -14.73 3.98
CA VAL A 93 -18.13 -14.29 3.99
C VAL A 93 -18.87 -15.13 5.02
N ALA A 94 -19.41 -14.48 6.05
CA ALA A 94 -20.17 -15.16 7.08
C ALA A 94 -21.45 -15.81 6.51
N PHE A 95 -21.83 -16.96 7.07
CA PHE A 95 -23.13 -17.56 6.84
C PHE A 95 -24.16 -17.01 7.83
N GLN A 96 -25.44 -17.20 7.55
CA GLN A 96 -26.54 -16.89 8.46
C GLN A 96 -27.05 -18.16 9.13
N VAL A 97 -27.66 -18.01 10.34
CA VAL A 97 -28.33 -19.10 11.03
C VAL A 97 -29.82 -18.98 10.76
N LYS A 98 -30.38 -20.01 10.16
CA LYS A 98 -31.82 -20.15 9.92
C LYS A 98 -32.44 -21.11 10.94
N GLU A 99 -33.45 -20.67 11.66
CA GLU A 99 -34.20 -21.50 12.59
C GLU A 99 -35.44 -22.08 11.92
N VAL A 100 -35.63 -23.37 12.10
CA VAL A 100 -36.80 -24.13 11.61
C VAL A 100 -37.45 -24.82 12.79
N GLN A 101 -38.78 -24.67 12.94
CA GLN A 101 -39.52 -25.32 13.98
C GLN A 101 -39.61 -26.84 13.74
N ASN A 102 -39.44 -27.64 14.81
CA ASN A 102 -39.55 -29.10 14.79
C ASN A 102 -40.48 -29.56 15.94
N ALA A 103 -41.62 -30.14 15.55
CA ALA A 103 -42.62 -30.63 16.51
C ALA A 103 -42.25 -31.97 17.17
N ASP A 104 -41.20 -32.64 16.73
CA ASP A 104 -40.70 -33.88 17.31
C ASP A 104 -39.71 -33.64 18.45
N LEU A 105 -39.11 -32.45 18.49
CA LEU A 105 -38.15 -32.06 19.53
C LEU A 105 -38.86 -31.36 20.69
N PRO A 106 -38.41 -31.61 21.96
CA PRO A 106 -38.93 -30.92 23.14
C PRO A 106 -38.87 -29.38 22.99
N GLU A 107 -39.90 -28.71 23.52
CA GLU A 107 -39.96 -27.23 23.46
C GLU A 107 -38.71 -26.59 24.05
N GLY A 108 -38.11 -25.64 23.31
CA GLY A 108 -36.90 -24.92 23.67
C GLY A 108 -35.57 -25.67 23.38
N SER A 109 -35.63 -26.94 22.96
CA SER A 109 -34.42 -27.64 22.51
C SER A 109 -33.95 -27.13 21.16
N ARG A 110 -32.63 -27.15 20.93
CA ARG A 110 -31.99 -26.70 19.67
C ARG A 110 -31.07 -27.79 19.15
N GLN A 111 -31.17 -28.10 17.87
CA GLN A 111 -30.32 -29.07 17.21
C GLN A 111 -29.87 -28.55 15.84
N VAL A 112 -28.57 -28.62 15.55
CA VAL A 112 -28.06 -28.28 14.24
C VAL A 112 -28.44 -29.36 13.25
N LYS A 113 -29.28 -29.03 12.28
CA LYS A 113 -29.70 -29.91 11.18
C LYS A 113 -28.70 -29.90 10.04
N ALA A 114 -28.19 -28.71 9.69
CA ALA A 114 -27.18 -28.54 8.69
C ALA A 114 -26.17 -27.50 9.18
N ALA A 115 -24.88 -27.85 9.22
CA ALA A 115 -23.85 -26.96 9.65
C ALA A 115 -23.58 -25.86 8.58
N GLY A 116 -23.46 -24.63 9.03
CA GLY A 116 -23.10 -23.52 8.17
C GLY A 116 -21.65 -23.62 7.65
N LYS A 117 -21.42 -23.06 6.48
CA LYS A 117 -20.08 -22.94 5.90
C LYS A 117 -19.85 -21.51 5.47
N LYS A 118 -18.70 -20.94 5.88
CA LYS A 118 -18.30 -19.62 5.42
C LYS A 118 -18.00 -19.64 3.91
N GLY A 119 -18.39 -18.59 3.24
CA GLY A 119 -18.03 -18.32 1.87
C GLY A 119 -16.67 -17.61 1.77
N VAL A 120 -16.24 -17.36 0.53
CA VAL A 120 -15.01 -16.63 0.21
C VAL A 120 -15.34 -15.53 -0.77
N ARG A 121 -14.90 -14.33 -0.44
CA ARG A 121 -14.87 -13.17 -1.32
C ARG A 121 -13.44 -12.99 -1.83
N THR A 122 -13.28 -12.80 -3.12
CA THR A 122 -11.99 -12.50 -3.74
C THR A 122 -12.02 -11.08 -4.28
N ILE A 123 -11.06 -10.29 -3.86
CA ILE A 123 -10.87 -8.90 -4.27
C ILE A 123 -9.54 -8.84 -5.02
N VAL A 124 -9.56 -8.32 -6.24
CA VAL A 124 -8.36 -8.11 -7.05
C VAL A 124 -8.10 -6.62 -7.15
N TYR A 125 -6.88 -6.21 -6.84
CA TYR A 125 -6.42 -4.83 -6.93
C TYR A 125 -5.39 -4.70 -8.06
N THR A 126 -5.43 -3.58 -8.77
CA THR A 126 -4.29 -3.10 -9.56
C THR A 126 -3.48 -2.15 -8.67
N VAL A 127 -2.26 -2.54 -8.34
CA VAL A 127 -1.34 -1.75 -7.51
C VAL A 127 -0.31 -1.11 -8.40
N THR A 128 -0.14 0.21 -8.26
CA THR A 128 0.84 1.02 -9.00
C THR A 128 2.04 1.30 -8.09
N TYR A 129 3.22 1.04 -8.61
CA TYR A 129 4.49 1.32 -7.95
C TYR A 129 5.26 2.37 -8.74
N THR A 130 5.83 3.35 -8.06
CA THR A 130 6.76 4.31 -8.63
C THR A 130 8.11 4.14 -7.94
N ASP A 131 9.14 3.80 -8.72
CA ASP A 131 10.49 3.49 -8.21
C ASP A 131 10.48 2.41 -7.10
N GLY A 132 9.59 1.42 -7.25
CA GLY A 132 9.44 0.31 -6.30
C GLY A 132 8.59 0.61 -5.06
N VAL A 133 8.09 1.84 -4.91
CA VAL A 133 7.20 2.23 -3.80
C VAL A 133 5.75 2.24 -4.29
N GLU A 134 4.83 1.66 -3.52
CA GLU A 134 3.40 1.72 -3.81
C GLU A 134 2.90 3.17 -3.78
N THR A 135 2.35 3.62 -4.90
CA THR A 135 1.82 4.98 -5.07
C THR A 135 0.32 5.02 -5.34
N GLY A 136 -0.28 3.86 -5.62
CA GLY A 136 -1.72 3.77 -5.84
C GLY A 136 -2.21 2.34 -5.79
N ARG A 137 -3.48 2.18 -5.37
CA ARG A 137 -4.19 0.90 -5.33
C ARG A 137 -5.63 1.14 -5.77
N VAL A 138 -6.07 0.41 -6.79
CA VAL A 138 -7.43 0.50 -7.34
C VAL A 138 -8.05 -0.90 -7.33
N GLU A 139 -9.27 -1.02 -6.81
CA GLU A 139 -10.04 -2.27 -6.88
C GLU A 139 -10.44 -2.53 -8.34
N LYS A 140 -10.01 -3.67 -8.85
CA LYS A 140 -10.32 -4.14 -10.20
C LYS A 140 -11.57 -5.02 -10.21
N SER A 141 -11.72 -5.88 -9.21
CA SER A 141 -12.88 -6.74 -9.04
C SER A 141 -13.11 -7.10 -7.58
N ASN A 142 -14.37 -7.36 -7.23
CA ASN A 142 -14.80 -7.75 -5.89
C ASN A 142 -15.96 -8.73 -6.04
N THR A 143 -15.69 -10.01 -5.93
CA THR A 143 -16.67 -11.06 -6.22
C THR A 143 -16.69 -12.12 -5.12
N ILE A 144 -17.86 -12.67 -4.85
CA ILE A 144 -18.00 -13.87 -4.02
C ILE A 144 -17.65 -15.07 -4.89
N THR A 145 -16.46 -15.62 -4.69
CA THR A 145 -15.97 -16.78 -5.45
C THR A 145 -16.49 -18.11 -4.88
N THR A 146 -16.81 -18.14 -3.58
CA THR A 146 -17.49 -19.26 -2.93
C THR A 146 -18.62 -18.69 -2.09
N PRO A 147 -19.89 -18.97 -2.40
CA PRO A 147 -21.01 -18.53 -1.57
C PRO A 147 -20.97 -19.20 -0.21
N ALA A 148 -21.41 -18.47 0.83
CA ALA A 148 -21.65 -19.05 2.15
C ALA A 148 -22.85 -19.99 2.11
N VAL A 149 -22.84 -21.04 2.95
CA VAL A 149 -23.96 -21.94 3.14
C VAL A 149 -24.50 -21.70 4.56
N ASP A 150 -25.79 -21.34 4.65
CA ASP A 150 -26.40 -21.03 5.94
C ASP A 150 -26.49 -22.28 6.85
N GLU A 151 -26.32 -22.04 8.14
CA GLU A 151 -26.60 -23.05 9.18
C GLU A 151 -28.10 -23.16 9.37
N VAL A 152 -28.62 -24.39 9.46
CA VAL A 152 -30.02 -24.66 9.79
C VAL A 152 -30.08 -25.29 11.17
N VAL A 153 -30.76 -24.61 12.09
CA VAL A 153 -30.99 -25.07 13.47
C VAL A 153 -32.47 -25.40 13.65
N GLU A 154 -32.77 -26.61 14.04
CA GLU A 154 -34.13 -27.01 14.46
C GLU A 154 -34.38 -26.56 15.90
N VAL A 155 -35.53 -25.92 16.10
CA VAL A 155 -36.00 -25.45 17.40
C VAL A 155 -37.24 -26.29 17.78
N GLY A 156 -37.14 -27.00 18.88
CA GLY A 156 -38.22 -27.87 19.36
C GLY A 156 -39.46 -27.09 19.80
N THR A 157 -40.64 -27.60 19.41
CA THR A 157 -41.95 -27.04 19.76
C THR A 157 -42.86 -28.06 20.47
N LYS A 158 -42.38 -29.31 20.69
CA LYS A 158 -43.14 -30.34 21.39
C LYS A 158 -43.27 -30.03 22.87
N LYS A 159 -44.46 -29.68 23.31
CA LYS A 159 -44.74 -29.47 24.74
C LYS A 159 -44.54 -30.77 25.53
N VAL A 160 -43.63 -30.75 26.47
CA VAL A 160 -43.44 -31.86 27.42
C VAL A 160 -44.46 -31.68 28.55
N VAL A 161 -45.51 -32.49 28.53
CA VAL A 161 -46.45 -32.52 29.66
C VAL A 161 -45.79 -33.34 30.78
N ALA A 162 -45.44 -32.68 31.86
CA ALA A 162 -44.94 -33.39 33.03
C ALA A 162 -46.01 -34.40 33.50
N PRO A 163 -45.65 -35.67 33.86
CA PRO A 163 -46.60 -36.64 34.38
C PRO A 163 -47.23 -36.05 35.63
N VAL A 164 -48.59 -36.04 35.66
CA VAL A 164 -49.35 -35.66 36.86
C VAL A 164 -49.20 -36.81 37.82
N VAL A 165 -48.39 -36.70 38.85
CA VAL A 165 -48.32 -37.66 39.94
C VAL A 165 -49.49 -37.38 40.88
N THR A 166 -50.55 -38.17 40.75
CA THR A 166 -51.62 -38.17 41.72
C THR A 166 -51.29 -39.17 42.86
N THR A 167 -50.94 -38.65 44.01
CA THR A 167 -50.82 -39.43 45.25
C THR A 167 -52.23 -39.65 45.82
N LYS A 168 -52.67 -40.92 45.90
CA LYS A 168 -53.92 -41.33 46.59
C LYS A 168 -53.52 -41.76 47.95
N GLU A 169 -53.99 -41.07 49.01
CA GLU A 169 -53.86 -41.53 50.38
C GLU A 169 -54.90 -42.64 50.63
N GLU A 170 -54.46 -43.86 50.91
CA GLU A 170 -55.27 -44.92 51.38
C GLU A 170 -55.17 -44.99 52.90
N THR A 171 -56.30 -44.64 53.63
CA THR A 171 -56.40 -44.77 55.07
C THR A 171 -56.85 -46.16 55.37
N LYS A 172 -56.02 -46.99 55.97
CA LYS A 172 -56.36 -48.32 56.48
C LYS A 172 -56.73 -48.13 57.97
N THR A 173 -58.03 -48.33 58.31
CA THR A 173 -58.48 -48.38 59.68
C THR A 173 -58.43 -49.83 60.16
N GLU A 174 -57.65 -50.14 61.17
CA GLU A 174 -57.68 -51.44 61.88
C GLU A 174 -58.47 -51.28 63.16
N GLU A 175 -59.48 -52.16 63.35
CA GLU A 175 -60.18 -52.24 64.58
C GLU A 175 -59.31 -52.91 65.66
N VAL A 176 -59.09 -52.21 66.75
CA VAL A 176 -58.36 -52.75 67.89
C VAL A 176 -59.41 -53.37 68.82
N ALA A 177 -59.42 -54.73 68.87
CA ALA A 177 -60.26 -55.47 69.80
C ALA A 177 -59.90 -55.14 71.26
N PHE A 178 -60.85 -54.70 72.04
CA PHE A 178 -60.65 -54.51 73.50
C PHE A 178 -60.65 -55.81 74.22
N GLN A 179 -59.74 -55.99 75.18
CA GLN A 179 -59.67 -57.12 76.06
C GLN A 179 -60.53 -56.83 77.28
N VAL A 180 -61.50 -57.73 77.52
CA VAL A 180 -62.25 -57.74 78.77
C VAL A 180 -61.44 -58.43 79.87
N LYS A 181 -61.04 -57.67 80.87
CA LYS A 181 -60.39 -58.21 82.07
C LYS A 181 -61.44 -58.52 83.09
N GLU A 182 -61.71 -59.80 83.25
CA GLU A 182 -62.56 -60.26 84.38
C GLU A 182 -61.84 -60.01 85.70
N VAL A 183 -62.44 -59.25 86.56
CA VAL A 183 -62.01 -59.08 87.92
C VAL A 183 -62.87 -60.06 88.79
N GLN A 184 -62.24 -61.14 89.21
CA GLN A 184 -62.89 -62.02 90.24
C GLN A 184 -62.92 -61.25 91.58
N ASN A 185 -64.09 -60.99 91.99
CA ASN A 185 -64.31 -60.46 93.31
C ASN A 185 -64.47 -61.68 94.30
N ALA A 186 -63.43 -61.95 95.07
CA ALA A 186 -63.49 -62.84 96.19
C ALA A 186 -63.81 -61.98 97.41
N ASP A 187 -64.98 -62.13 97.86
CA ASP A 187 -65.42 -61.98 99.19
C ASP A 187 -66.94 -61.61 99.29
N LEU A 188 -67.65 -62.56 99.54
CA LEU A 188 -68.93 -62.42 100.32
C LEU A 188 -69.26 -63.72 101.12
N PRO A 189 -69.60 -63.55 102.37
CA PRO A 189 -69.71 -64.61 103.23
C PRO A 189 -71.01 -65.54 103.02
#